data_164eeaa57fe3dfa6fdcb617d62868364
#
_entry.id   164eeaa57fe3dfa6fdcb617d62868364
#
_cell.length_a   1.000
_cell.length_b   1.000
_cell.length_c   1.000
_cell.angle_alpha   90.00
_cell.angle_beta   90.00
_cell.angle_gamma   90.00
#
_symmetry.space_group_name_H-M   'P 1'
#
loop_
_entity.id
_entity.type
_entity.pdbx_description
1 polymer ?
#
loop_
_entity_poly.entity_id
_entity_poly.type
_entity_poly.pdbx_seq_one_letter_code
_entity_poly.pdbx_strand_id
1 'polypeptide(L)'
;CFGLGEALILISSTGNSPWLVFSEGLSIKTGLSVGTSTFLISLVVLFLWIFLKQKPGIGTFLNVLIIAAVIDLTSFYFDSPSSIYSKYLLTIFSVLLVGLGSGIYLVANLGPGPRDGLMTGLTRMSGYPISFIRASIEITVVIIGWYLGGTVGLGTLIFAFGIGPAVALGLSIVKKI
;
A
#
# COMPACT_ATOMS: atom_id res chain seq x y z
N CYS A 1 4.94 10.19 -4.51
CA CYS A 1 4.93 10.10 -3.03
C CYS A 1 4.49 8.72 -2.54
N PHE A 2 3.25 8.25 -2.85
CA PHE A 2 2.73 6.98 -2.33
C PHE A 2 3.66 5.80 -2.68
N GLY A 3 3.97 5.57 -3.96
CA GLY A 3 4.85 4.47 -4.39
C GLY A 3 6.25 4.55 -3.81
N LEU A 4 6.80 5.76 -3.67
CA LEU A 4 8.09 5.97 -3.02
C LEU A 4 8.05 5.59 -1.53
N GLY A 5 6.99 5.96 -0.82
CA GLY A 5 6.81 5.54 0.57
C GLY A 5 6.73 4.01 0.72
N GLU A 6 5.97 3.33 -0.14
CA GLU A 6 5.93 1.85 -0.16
C GLU A 6 7.30 1.23 -0.48
N ALA A 7 8.06 1.82 -1.41
CA ALA A 7 9.41 1.34 -1.73
C ALA A 7 10.39 1.53 -0.55
N LEU A 8 10.34 2.68 0.12
CA LEU A 8 11.22 2.98 1.25
C LEU A 8 10.93 2.09 2.47
N ILE A 9 9.66 1.72 2.72
CA ILE A 9 9.35 0.79 3.80
C ILE A 9 9.86 -0.62 3.48
N LEU A 10 9.80 -1.04 2.21
CA LEU A 10 10.41 -2.30 1.75
C LEU A 10 11.92 -2.31 2.01
N ILE A 11 12.62 -1.25 1.59
CA ILE A 11 14.07 -1.08 1.77
C ILE A 11 14.44 -1.03 3.25
N SER A 12 13.60 -0.48 4.13
CA SER A 12 13.86 -0.42 5.57
C SER A 12 14.04 -1.79 6.20
N SER A 13 13.44 -2.83 5.63
CA SER A 13 13.50 -4.22 6.13
C SER A 13 13.08 -4.37 7.60
N THR A 14 12.19 -3.49 8.10
CA THR A 14 11.65 -3.53 9.48
C THR A 14 10.31 -4.22 9.58
N GLY A 15 9.72 -4.54 8.44
CA GLY A 15 8.37 -5.03 8.24
C GLY A 15 7.57 -4.10 7.33
N ASN A 16 6.79 -4.67 6.43
CA ASN A 16 6.14 -3.98 5.33
C ASN A 16 4.69 -3.56 5.64
N SER A 17 4.11 -2.70 4.79
CA SER A 17 2.67 -2.44 4.80
C SER A 17 1.89 -3.72 4.48
N PRO A 18 0.64 -3.88 4.93
CA PRO A 18 -0.15 -5.12 4.75
C PRO A 18 -0.12 -5.67 3.32
N TRP A 19 -0.38 -4.84 2.34
CA TRP A 19 -0.39 -5.24 0.94
C TRP A 19 1.01 -5.49 0.38
N LEU A 20 2.02 -4.79 0.89
CA LEU A 20 3.40 -5.00 0.48
C LEU A 20 3.96 -6.30 1.07
N VAL A 21 3.52 -6.73 2.27
CA VAL A 21 3.81 -8.09 2.79
C VAL A 21 3.30 -9.14 1.82
N PHE A 22 2.10 -8.96 1.28
CA PHE A 22 1.55 -9.89 0.29
C PHE A 22 2.31 -9.84 -1.04
N SER A 23 2.65 -8.65 -1.52
CA SER A 23 3.42 -8.48 -2.76
C SER A 23 4.83 -9.07 -2.66
N GLU A 24 5.51 -8.86 -1.54
CA GLU A 24 6.83 -9.44 -1.25
C GLU A 24 6.75 -10.98 -1.15
N GLY A 25 5.76 -11.50 -0.42
CA GLY A 25 5.55 -12.93 -0.32
C GLY A 25 5.31 -13.59 -1.68
N LEU A 26 4.51 -12.95 -2.55
CA LEU A 26 4.29 -13.42 -3.91
C LEU A 26 5.58 -13.36 -4.74
N SER A 27 6.34 -12.27 -4.62
CA SER A 27 7.66 -12.09 -5.25
C SER A 27 8.61 -13.24 -4.91
N ILE A 28 8.73 -13.57 -3.62
CA ILE A 28 9.59 -14.67 -3.13
C ILE A 28 9.17 -16.02 -3.73
N LYS A 29 7.88 -16.29 -3.84
CA LYS A 29 7.37 -17.56 -4.37
C LYS A 29 7.45 -17.69 -5.88
N THR A 30 7.34 -16.59 -6.61
CA THR A 30 7.27 -16.58 -8.07
C THR A 30 8.59 -16.21 -8.74
N GLY A 31 9.52 -15.60 -8.01
CA GLY A 31 10.74 -15.02 -8.57
C GLY A 31 10.55 -13.70 -9.33
N LEU A 32 9.36 -13.14 -9.31
CA LEU A 32 9.06 -11.84 -9.91
C LEU A 32 9.56 -10.71 -9.00
N SER A 33 9.72 -9.48 -9.54
CA SER A 33 9.99 -8.31 -8.70
C SER A 33 8.80 -7.97 -7.79
N VAL A 34 9.05 -7.23 -6.71
CA VAL A 34 7.98 -6.81 -5.78
C VAL A 34 7.01 -5.85 -6.46
N GLY A 35 7.51 -4.95 -7.31
CA GLY A 35 6.66 -4.05 -8.10
C GLY A 35 5.78 -4.81 -9.10
N THR A 36 6.34 -5.79 -9.83
CA THR A 36 5.56 -6.67 -10.72
C THR A 36 4.51 -7.44 -9.94
N SER A 37 4.84 -7.98 -8.76
CA SER A 37 3.89 -8.67 -7.88
C SER A 37 2.78 -7.71 -7.42
N THR A 38 3.11 -6.47 -7.05
CA THR A 38 2.16 -5.42 -6.69
C THR A 38 1.23 -5.08 -7.85
N PHE A 39 1.76 -5.00 -9.07
CA PHE A 39 0.98 -4.79 -10.29
C PHE A 39 -0.03 -5.92 -10.51
N LEU A 40 0.40 -7.17 -10.46
CA LEU A 40 -0.46 -8.33 -10.66
C LEU A 40 -1.56 -8.42 -9.61
N ILE A 41 -1.24 -8.21 -8.34
CA ILE A 41 -2.23 -8.15 -7.25
C ILE A 41 -3.26 -7.05 -7.52
N SER A 42 -2.79 -5.88 -7.96
CA SER A 42 -3.69 -4.75 -8.28
C SER A 42 -4.62 -5.08 -9.45
N LEU A 43 -4.16 -5.81 -10.46
CA LEU A 43 -5.01 -6.29 -11.56
C LEU A 43 -6.09 -7.26 -11.07
N VAL A 44 -5.73 -8.21 -10.19
CA VAL A 44 -6.70 -9.13 -9.58
C VAL A 44 -7.74 -8.36 -8.78
N VAL A 45 -7.31 -7.37 -7.99
CA VAL A 45 -8.22 -6.50 -7.23
C VAL A 45 -9.15 -5.71 -8.16
N LEU A 46 -8.64 -5.16 -9.27
CA LEU A 46 -9.47 -4.48 -10.26
C LEU A 46 -10.46 -5.42 -10.94
N PHE A 47 -10.08 -6.66 -11.18
CA PHE A 47 -11.00 -7.68 -11.69
C PHE A 47 -12.18 -7.92 -10.71
N LEU A 48 -11.91 -7.97 -9.41
CA LEU A 48 -12.95 -8.07 -8.39
C LEU A 48 -13.92 -6.88 -8.38
N TRP A 49 -13.48 -5.68 -8.85
CA TRP A 49 -14.34 -4.51 -8.95
C TRP A 49 -15.53 -4.71 -9.90
N ILE A 50 -15.40 -5.59 -10.88
CA ILE A 50 -16.51 -5.94 -11.80
C ILE A 50 -17.69 -6.46 -11.00
N PHE A 51 -17.45 -7.38 -10.06
CA PHE A 51 -18.46 -7.94 -9.19
C PHE A 51 -18.99 -6.94 -8.17
N LEU A 52 -18.13 -6.02 -7.72
CA LEU A 52 -18.48 -4.96 -6.78
C LEU A 52 -19.14 -3.74 -7.44
N LYS A 53 -19.30 -3.76 -8.77
CA LYS A 53 -19.85 -2.65 -9.57
C LYS A 53 -19.13 -1.32 -9.28
N GLN A 54 -17.81 -1.38 -9.05
CA GLN A 54 -16.96 -0.20 -8.90
C GLN A 54 -16.47 0.26 -10.28
N LYS A 55 -16.38 1.59 -10.47
CA LYS A 55 -15.91 2.16 -11.74
C LYS A 55 -14.48 2.67 -11.55
N PRO A 56 -13.49 2.14 -12.28
CA PRO A 56 -12.14 2.67 -12.23
C PRO A 56 -12.09 4.04 -12.93
N GLY A 57 -11.29 4.95 -12.37
CA GLY A 57 -10.96 6.22 -13.02
C GLY A 57 -9.56 6.17 -13.63
N ILE A 58 -9.17 7.25 -14.32
CA ILE A 58 -7.81 7.36 -14.89
C ILE A 58 -6.76 7.25 -13.77
N GLY A 59 -7.01 7.88 -12.63
CA GLY A 59 -6.13 7.80 -11.47
C GLY A 59 -5.95 6.38 -10.92
N THR A 60 -6.98 5.52 -11.04
CA THR A 60 -6.88 4.11 -10.65
C THR A 60 -5.83 3.36 -11.47
N PHE A 61 -5.84 3.52 -12.79
CA PHE A 61 -4.87 2.87 -13.69
C PHE A 61 -3.45 3.44 -13.49
N LEU A 62 -3.33 4.76 -13.38
CA LEU A 62 -2.06 5.41 -13.10
C LEU A 62 -1.48 4.96 -11.75
N ASN A 63 -2.32 4.81 -10.73
CA ASN A 63 -1.91 4.31 -9.42
C ASN A 63 -1.26 2.92 -9.52
N VAL A 64 -1.91 1.99 -10.25
CA VAL A 64 -1.40 0.63 -10.46
C VAL A 64 -0.02 0.64 -11.13
N LEU A 65 0.11 1.40 -12.22
CA LEU A 65 1.34 1.43 -13.01
C LEU A 65 2.48 2.15 -12.28
N ILE A 66 2.20 3.35 -11.76
CA ILE A 66 3.23 4.21 -11.16
C ILE A 66 3.75 3.61 -9.86
N ILE A 67 2.87 3.09 -9.00
CA ILE A 67 3.32 2.50 -7.72
C ILE A 67 4.22 1.30 -7.99
N ALA A 68 3.81 0.39 -8.86
CA ALA A 68 4.60 -0.79 -9.22
C ALA A 68 5.98 -0.41 -9.78
N ALA A 69 6.02 0.52 -10.75
CA ALA A 69 7.26 0.99 -11.34
C ALA A 69 8.18 1.68 -10.33
N VAL A 70 7.62 2.53 -9.46
CA VAL A 70 8.41 3.24 -8.44
C VAL A 70 8.97 2.27 -7.40
N ILE A 71 8.22 1.24 -6.99
CA ILE A 71 8.73 0.20 -6.07
C ILE A 71 9.97 -0.48 -6.70
N ASP A 72 9.87 -0.95 -7.94
CA ASP A 72 10.98 -1.67 -8.58
C ASP A 72 12.18 -0.75 -8.84
N LEU A 73 11.96 0.45 -9.38
CA LEU A 73 13.04 1.40 -9.63
C LEU A 73 13.76 1.79 -8.34
N THR A 74 13.00 2.11 -7.28
CA THR A 74 13.63 2.51 -6.01
C THR A 74 14.39 1.35 -5.37
N SER A 75 13.84 0.13 -5.39
CA SER A 75 14.51 -1.05 -4.85
C SER A 75 15.74 -1.47 -5.66
N PHE A 76 15.82 -1.08 -6.93
CA PHE A 76 16.99 -1.32 -7.76
C PHE A 76 18.16 -0.38 -7.46
N TYR A 77 17.87 0.88 -7.12
CA TYR A 77 18.89 1.91 -6.91
C TYR A 77 19.31 2.10 -5.45
N PHE A 78 18.51 1.65 -4.48
CA PHE A 78 18.74 1.92 -3.06
C PHE A 78 18.78 0.62 -2.26
N ASP A 79 19.83 0.47 -1.46
CA ASP A 79 20.02 -0.65 -0.55
C ASP A 79 19.45 -0.33 0.85
N SER A 80 19.22 -1.40 1.63
CA SER A 80 18.77 -1.27 3.01
C SER A 80 19.83 -0.59 3.88
N PRO A 81 19.48 0.39 4.72
CA PRO A 81 20.40 1.01 5.67
C PRO A 81 21.00 -0.03 6.62
N SER A 82 22.30 0.12 6.95
CA SER A 82 22.99 -0.79 7.85
C SER A 82 22.61 -0.59 9.32
N SER A 83 22.32 0.68 9.73
CA SER A 83 21.96 1.01 11.11
C SER A 83 20.49 0.74 11.40
N ILE A 84 20.22 0.10 12.53
CA ILE A 84 18.84 -0.17 13.00
C ILE A 84 18.06 1.13 13.21
N TYR A 85 18.70 2.19 13.70
CA TYR A 85 18.06 3.49 13.88
C TYR A 85 17.63 4.10 12.54
N SER A 86 18.51 4.04 11.53
CA SER A 86 18.19 4.52 10.17
C SER A 86 17.04 3.74 9.55
N LYS A 87 16.96 2.43 9.79
CA LYS A 87 15.84 1.59 9.32
C LYS A 87 14.50 2.07 9.88
N TYR A 88 14.40 2.28 11.19
CA TYR A 88 13.15 2.75 11.81
C TYR A 88 12.82 4.19 11.46
N LEU A 89 13.81 5.08 11.35
CA LEU A 89 13.59 6.44 10.86
C LEU A 89 13.04 6.42 9.42
N LEU A 90 13.61 5.57 8.56
CA LEU A 90 13.12 5.38 7.19
C LEU A 90 11.69 4.86 7.18
N THR A 91 11.35 3.92 8.06
CA THR A 91 9.99 3.39 8.21
C THR A 91 8.98 4.49 8.58
N ILE A 92 9.30 5.31 9.59
CA ILE A 92 8.43 6.42 10.02
C ILE A 92 8.26 7.43 8.88
N PHE A 93 9.35 7.81 8.22
CA PHE A 93 9.31 8.71 7.07
C PHE A 93 8.47 8.13 5.93
N SER A 94 8.58 6.83 5.66
CA SER A 94 7.80 6.12 4.65
C SER A 94 6.30 6.20 4.94
N VAL A 95 5.88 5.97 6.19
CA VAL A 95 4.47 6.06 6.60
C VAL A 95 3.91 7.47 6.36
N LEU A 96 4.68 8.50 6.72
CA LEU A 96 4.29 9.89 6.47
C LEU A 96 4.18 10.20 4.98
N LEU A 97 5.12 9.68 4.18
CA LEU A 97 5.12 9.89 2.73
C LEU A 97 3.95 9.16 2.03
N VAL A 98 3.60 7.94 2.48
CA VAL A 98 2.39 7.24 2.02
C VAL A 98 1.14 8.01 2.40
N GLY A 99 1.08 8.55 3.62
CA GLY A 99 -0.03 9.36 4.10
C GLY A 99 -0.22 10.65 3.28
N LEU A 100 0.88 11.36 3.00
CA LEU A 100 0.87 12.55 2.13
C LEU A 100 0.43 12.19 0.71
N GLY A 101 1.01 11.13 0.12
CA GLY A 101 0.62 10.64 -1.20
C GLY A 101 -0.85 10.26 -1.27
N SER A 102 -1.39 9.64 -0.21
CA SER A 102 -2.81 9.34 -0.08
C SER A 102 -3.67 10.61 -0.06
N GLY A 103 -3.25 11.62 0.71
CA GLY A 103 -3.93 12.93 0.74
C GLY A 103 -4.02 13.57 -0.64
N ILE A 104 -2.91 13.59 -1.38
CA ILE A 104 -2.83 14.17 -2.73
C ILE A 104 -3.79 13.46 -3.69
N TYR A 105 -3.74 12.12 -3.79
CA TYR A 105 -4.59 11.43 -4.77
C TYR A 105 -6.07 11.44 -4.40
N LEU A 106 -6.41 11.42 -3.11
CA LEU A 106 -7.81 11.51 -2.66
C LEU A 106 -8.44 12.88 -2.99
N VAL A 107 -7.69 13.97 -2.81
CA VAL A 107 -8.16 15.32 -3.16
C VAL A 107 -8.28 15.49 -4.68
N ALA A 108 -7.39 14.89 -5.47
CA ALA A 108 -7.43 14.93 -6.93
C ALA A 108 -8.70 14.28 -7.52
N ASN A 109 -9.34 13.36 -6.80
CA ASN A 109 -10.62 12.71 -7.16
C ASN A 109 -10.64 12.11 -8.59
N LEU A 110 -9.50 11.60 -9.06
CA LEU A 110 -9.35 10.99 -10.38
C LEU A 110 -9.69 9.49 -10.40
N GLY A 111 -10.25 9.00 -9.31
CA GLY A 111 -10.59 7.61 -9.06
C GLY A 111 -9.80 7.03 -7.89
N PRO A 112 -10.43 6.16 -7.07
CA PRO A 112 -9.75 5.55 -5.93
C PRO A 112 -8.69 4.55 -6.37
N GLY A 113 -7.70 4.32 -5.52
CA GLY A 113 -6.74 3.23 -5.71
C GLY A 113 -7.44 1.87 -5.69
N PRO A 114 -6.86 0.82 -6.31
CA PRO A 114 -7.48 -0.51 -6.38
C PRO A 114 -7.93 -1.05 -5.01
N ARG A 115 -7.09 -0.88 -4.00
CA ARG A 115 -7.33 -1.34 -2.62
C ARG A 115 -8.49 -0.57 -1.96
N ASP A 116 -8.54 0.75 -2.15
CA ASP A 116 -9.57 1.61 -1.57
C ASP A 116 -10.94 1.33 -2.21
N GLY A 117 -10.98 1.12 -3.52
CA GLY A 117 -12.21 0.76 -4.21
C GLY A 117 -12.71 -0.64 -3.85
N LEU A 118 -11.81 -1.60 -3.56
CA LEU A 118 -12.19 -2.90 -3.00
C LEU A 118 -12.89 -2.71 -1.64
N MET A 119 -12.29 -1.93 -0.74
CA MET A 119 -12.83 -1.67 0.59
C MET A 119 -14.20 -0.97 0.53
N THR A 120 -14.31 0.07 -0.30
CA THR A 120 -15.59 0.81 -0.47
C THR A 120 -16.66 -0.04 -1.15
N GLY A 121 -16.29 -0.87 -2.13
CA GLY A 121 -17.19 -1.79 -2.79
C GLY A 121 -17.77 -2.85 -1.84
N LEU A 122 -16.91 -3.47 -1.04
CA LEU A 122 -17.31 -4.45 -0.04
C LEU A 122 -18.16 -3.82 1.07
N THR A 123 -17.81 -2.62 1.55
CA THR A 123 -18.63 -1.86 2.51
C THR A 123 -20.05 -1.65 1.97
N ARG A 124 -20.17 -1.23 0.71
CA ARG A 124 -21.49 -0.98 0.09
C ARG A 124 -22.31 -2.27 -0.09
N MET A 125 -21.64 -3.41 -0.39
CA MET A 125 -22.33 -4.69 -0.56
C MET A 125 -22.73 -5.35 0.76
N SER A 126 -21.87 -5.29 1.76
CA SER A 126 -22.05 -6.00 3.03
C SER A 126 -22.82 -5.18 4.08
N GLY A 127 -22.83 -3.86 3.96
CA GLY A 127 -23.38 -2.96 4.98
C GLY A 127 -22.49 -2.80 6.23
N TYR A 128 -21.37 -3.50 6.31
CA TYR A 128 -20.43 -3.34 7.43
C TYR A 128 -19.65 -2.02 7.34
N PRO A 129 -19.24 -1.44 8.48
CA PRO A 129 -18.45 -0.21 8.49
C PRO A 129 -17.10 -0.42 7.80
N ILE A 130 -16.64 0.62 7.09
CA ILE A 130 -15.40 0.57 6.29
C ILE A 130 -14.17 0.20 7.11
N SER A 131 -14.12 0.60 8.38
CA SER A 131 -13.04 0.25 9.31
C SER A 131 -12.94 -1.26 9.54
N PHE A 132 -14.08 -1.95 9.68
CA PHE A 132 -14.14 -3.39 9.84
C PHE A 132 -13.70 -4.12 8.56
N ILE A 133 -14.23 -3.69 7.40
CA ILE A 133 -13.85 -4.26 6.09
C ILE A 133 -12.35 -4.07 5.83
N ARG A 134 -11.83 -2.86 6.10
CA ARG A 134 -10.41 -2.55 5.96
C ARG A 134 -9.56 -3.46 6.84
N ALA A 135 -9.86 -3.53 8.14
CA ALA A 135 -9.11 -4.37 9.06
C ALA A 135 -9.13 -5.85 8.65
N SER A 136 -10.30 -6.36 8.24
CA SER A 136 -10.44 -7.75 7.78
C SER A 136 -9.59 -8.05 6.55
N ILE A 137 -9.58 -7.17 5.55
CA ILE A 137 -8.77 -7.32 4.34
C ILE A 137 -7.28 -7.22 4.70
N GLU A 138 -6.87 -6.20 5.46
CA GLU A 138 -5.47 -5.99 5.82
C GLU A 138 -4.91 -7.17 6.63
N ILE A 139 -5.65 -7.69 7.59
CA ILE A 139 -5.26 -8.90 8.33
C ILE A 139 -5.13 -10.10 7.39
N THR A 140 -6.09 -10.30 6.50
CA THR A 140 -6.08 -11.43 5.55
C THR A 140 -4.86 -11.38 4.64
N VAL A 141 -4.57 -10.21 4.03
CA VAL A 141 -3.41 -10.09 3.13
C VAL A 141 -2.08 -10.19 3.87
N VAL A 142 -2.00 -9.73 5.13
CA VAL A 142 -0.80 -9.94 5.97
C VAL A 142 -0.58 -11.42 6.25
N ILE A 143 -1.62 -12.14 6.66
CA ILE A 143 -1.51 -13.58 6.97
C ILE A 143 -1.07 -14.35 5.71
N ILE A 144 -1.72 -14.10 4.57
CA ILE A 144 -1.36 -14.78 3.31
C ILE A 144 0.06 -14.41 2.90
N GLY A 145 0.42 -13.13 2.92
CA GLY A 145 1.74 -12.64 2.54
C GLY A 145 2.85 -13.19 3.45
N TRP A 146 2.61 -13.23 4.75
CA TRP A 146 3.54 -13.83 5.71
C TRP A 146 3.75 -15.33 5.47
N TYR A 147 2.67 -16.07 5.22
CA TYR A 147 2.73 -17.49 4.86
C TYR A 147 3.55 -17.73 3.57
N LEU A 148 3.51 -16.79 2.63
CA LEU A 148 4.29 -16.82 1.39
C LEU A 148 5.76 -16.40 1.61
N GLY A 149 6.13 -15.91 2.79
CA GLY A 149 7.48 -15.50 3.15
C GLY A 149 7.70 -13.98 3.22
N GLY A 150 6.64 -13.19 3.06
CA GLY A 150 6.71 -11.73 3.19
C GLY A 150 7.08 -11.27 4.60
N THR A 151 7.79 -10.15 4.69
CA THR A 151 8.39 -9.65 5.93
C THR A 151 7.35 -8.91 6.78
N VAL A 152 7.03 -9.49 7.94
CA VAL A 152 6.20 -8.88 8.99
C VAL A 152 7.10 -8.53 10.17
N GLY A 153 6.96 -7.33 10.73
CA GLY A 153 7.77 -6.88 11.85
C GLY A 153 7.20 -5.63 12.53
N LEU A 154 8.03 -4.98 13.35
CA LEU A 154 7.63 -3.73 14.03
C LEU A 154 7.25 -2.63 13.03
N GLY A 155 7.89 -2.58 11.85
CA GLY A 155 7.51 -1.67 10.77
C GLY A 155 6.08 -1.86 10.30
N THR A 156 5.59 -3.11 10.25
CA THR A 156 4.19 -3.41 9.92
C THR A 156 3.23 -2.82 10.96
N LEU A 157 3.57 -2.90 12.25
CA LEU A 157 2.78 -2.29 13.31
C LEU A 157 2.82 -0.75 13.24
N ILE A 158 4.01 -0.18 13.03
CA ILE A 158 4.18 1.28 12.84
C ILE A 158 3.32 1.75 11.68
N PHE A 159 3.30 1.02 10.56
CA PHE A 159 2.45 1.34 9.43
C PHE A 159 0.96 1.22 9.79
N ALA A 160 0.53 0.10 10.36
CA ALA A 160 -0.88 -0.17 10.66
C ALA A 160 -1.50 0.90 11.57
N PHE A 161 -0.78 1.35 12.61
CA PHE A 161 -1.25 2.38 13.52
C PHE A 161 -0.96 3.80 13.03
N GLY A 162 0.12 4.00 12.27
CA GLY A 162 0.58 5.32 11.81
C GLY A 162 -0.10 5.82 10.54
N ILE A 163 -0.59 4.91 9.67
CA ILE A 163 -1.11 5.33 8.35
C ILE A 163 -2.38 6.17 8.47
N GLY A 164 -3.27 5.88 9.42
CA GLY A 164 -4.49 6.67 9.64
C GLY A 164 -4.19 8.14 9.95
N PRO A 165 -3.45 8.44 11.01
CA PRO A 165 -2.97 9.79 11.32
C PRO A 165 -2.17 10.44 10.18
N ALA A 166 -1.30 9.69 9.49
CA ALA A 166 -0.51 10.21 8.38
C ALA A 166 -1.39 10.65 7.19
N VAL A 167 -2.43 9.89 6.86
CA VAL A 167 -3.41 10.27 5.82
C VAL A 167 -4.21 11.50 6.25
N ALA A 168 -4.65 11.57 7.50
CA ALA A 168 -5.36 12.74 8.04
C ALA A 168 -4.48 14.01 7.95
N LEU A 169 -3.19 13.89 8.30
CA LEU A 169 -2.21 14.96 8.14
C LEU A 169 -2.05 15.36 6.67
N GLY A 170 -1.85 14.39 5.77
CA GLY A 170 -1.74 14.61 4.34
C GLY A 170 -2.94 15.36 3.76
N LEU A 171 -4.16 14.94 4.13
CA LEU A 171 -5.39 15.61 3.73
C LEU A 171 -5.47 17.05 4.26
N SER A 172 -5.03 17.28 5.51
CA SER A 172 -5.05 18.63 6.11
C SER A 172 -4.07 19.59 5.42
N ILE A 173 -2.94 19.09 4.95
CA ILE A 173 -1.94 19.87 4.21
C ILE A 173 -2.47 20.20 2.81
N VAL A 174 -2.95 19.19 2.08
CA VAL A 174 -3.34 19.34 0.66
C VAL A 174 -4.63 20.18 0.51
N LYS A 175 -5.56 20.13 1.46
CA LYS A 175 -6.78 20.95 1.43
C LYS A 175 -6.55 22.45 1.70
N LYS A 176 -5.37 22.81 2.20
CA LYS A 176 -4.99 24.21 2.44
C LYS A 176 -4.29 24.87 1.24
N ILE A 177 -3.90 24.09 0.25
CA ILE A 177 -3.30 24.52 -1.01
C ILE A 177 -4.38 24.65 -2.08
#